data_dc4b754eff93c63f440ecd4c348c698c
#
_entry.id   dc4b754eff93c63f440ecd4c348c698c
#
_cell.length_a   1.000
_cell.length_b   1.000
_cell.length_c   1.000
_cell.angle_alpha   90.00
_cell.angle_beta   90.00
_cell.angle_gamma   90.00
#
_symmetry.space_group_name_H-M   'P 1'
#
loop_
_entity.id
_entity.type
_entity.pdbx_description
1 polymer ?
#
loop_
_entity_poly.entity_id
_entity_poly.type
_entity_poly.pdbx_seq_one_letter_code
_entity_poly.pdbx_strand_id
1 'polypeptide(L)'
;MSATFLLVSTLSLAGATENTSLINPEGATWTLHPHYEIGTLAPITHRIQLGQAGTDFNFIADGGQDNLFQFQRFEMWFQKNGRHHLGFLLQPCDLRTTTEAYKELQFDSVVFAKDTPMEFRYGFDYYRATYMYDWRQGTKETLSFGMAMQIRNATLDFRSLNGELQNTNRDIGPVPLLAAAGKFERENNQWWGFDAAGSFAPIKYINGSNTDIVGAILDASIRGGLHLQQGADAFVNLRYIGGGAEGTDNTPDRGKDGYVLNWLNFVTLSVGFEFQ
;
A
#
# COMPACT_ATOMS: atom_id res chain seq x y z
N MET A 1 1.62 22.93 -2.99
CA MET A 1 2.68 23.32 -2.05
C MET A 1 2.93 22.13 -1.13
N SER A 2 3.95 21.35 -1.44
CA SER A 2 4.34 20.17 -0.64
C SER A 2 5.31 20.62 0.44
N ALA A 3 4.95 20.44 1.69
CA ALA A 3 5.85 20.67 2.81
C ALA A 3 6.69 19.40 3.02
N THR A 4 7.94 19.46 2.59
CA THR A 4 8.95 18.43 2.89
C THR A 4 9.51 18.72 4.27
N PHE A 5 9.13 17.92 5.26
CA PHE A 5 9.79 17.95 6.57
C PHE A 5 11.07 17.13 6.50
N LEU A 6 12.20 17.80 6.34
CA LEU A 6 13.53 17.23 6.55
C LEU A 6 13.89 17.43 8.01
N LEU A 7 13.73 16.39 8.85
CA LEU A 7 14.27 16.37 10.20
C LEU A 7 15.68 15.76 10.13
N VAL A 8 16.69 16.58 9.92
CA VAL A 8 18.10 16.19 10.10
C VAL A 8 18.49 16.59 11.52
N SER A 9 18.43 15.62 12.45
CA SER A 9 19.08 15.77 13.75
C SER A 9 20.52 15.25 13.64
N THR A 10 21.48 16.12 13.83
CA THR A 10 22.90 15.77 13.99
C THR A 10 23.08 15.03 15.31
N LEU A 11 23.23 13.70 15.27
CA LEU A 11 23.65 12.91 16.41
C LEU A 11 25.18 13.04 16.58
N SER A 12 25.58 13.63 17.70
CA SER A 12 26.97 13.66 18.14
C SER A 12 27.37 12.27 18.64
N LEU A 13 28.34 11.63 17.99
CA LEU A 13 28.96 10.40 18.45
C LEU A 13 29.90 10.68 19.63
N ALA A 14 29.45 10.40 20.84
CA ALA A 14 30.32 10.21 21.99
C ALA A 14 30.17 8.77 22.48
N GLY A 15 31.28 8.04 22.55
CA GLY A 15 31.28 6.60 22.81
C GLY A 15 30.74 6.21 24.18
N ALA A 16 29.84 5.24 24.14
CA ALA A 16 29.56 4.35 25.26
C ALA A 16 29.18 2.98 24.68
N THR A 17 29.92 1.97 25.08
CA THR A 17 29.67 0.56 24.79
C THR A 17 28.61 0.01 25.72
N GLU A 18 27.35 0.35 25.48
CA GLU A 18 26.21 -0.37 26.03
C GLU A 18 25.21 -0.54 24.89
N ASN A 19 24.76 -1.79 24.66
CA ASN A 19 23.70 -2.15 23.72
C ASN A 19 22.34 -1.66 24.22
N THR A 20 22.17 -0.37 24.43
CA THR A 20 20.89 0.23 24.77
C THR A 20 20.16 0.59 23.48
N SER A 21 19.00 -0.02 23.28
CA SER A 21 18.09 0.38 22.21
C SER A 21 17.78 1.89 22.34
N LEU A 22 17.83 2.61 21.23
CA LEU A 22 17.56 4.05 21.19
C LEU A 22 16.14 4.43 21.64
N ILE A 23 15.19 3.50 21.58
CA ILE A 23 13.77 3.76 21.72
C ILE A 23 13.17 2.97 22.89
N ASN A 24 13.67 1.75 23.15
CA ASN A 24 13.07 0.83 24.10
C ASN A 24 13.90 0.74 25.39
N PRO A 25 13.39 1.20 26.54
CA PRO A 25 14.09 1.04 27.81
C PRO A 25 14.21 -0.44 28.18
N GLU A 26 15.31 -0.76 28.87
CA GLU A 26 15.54 -2.12 29.38
C GLU A 26 14.41 -2.54 30.35
N GLY A 27 13.89 -3.77 30.17
CA GLY A 27 12.79 -4.30 30.98
C GLY A 27 11.39 -3.79 30.62
N ALA A 28 11.22 -3.06 29.53
CA ALA A 28 9.91 -2.64 29.07
C ALA A 28 9.03 -3.84 28.68
N THR A 29 7.79 -3.85 29.17
CA THR A 29 6.78 -4.85 28.78
C THR A 29 6.25 -4.66 27.37
N TRP A 30 6.38 -3.46 26.84
CA TRP A 30 6.06 -3.09 25.47
C TRP A 30 7.29 -2.47 24.82
N THR A 31 7.60 -2.89 23.62
CA THR A 31 8.64 -2.30 22.79
C THR A 31 8.02 -1.69 21.54
N LEU A 32 8.64 -0.63 21.04
CA LEU A 32 8.21 0.14 19.89
C LEU A 32 9.22 -0.04 18.76
N HIS A 33 8.74 -0.38 17.57
CA HIS A 33 9.58 -0.63 16.39
C HIS A 33 9.08 0.19 15.20
N PRO A 34 9.55 1.44 15.04
CA PRO A 34 9.27 2.24 13.85
C PRO A 34 9.99 1.66 12.64
N HIS A 35 9.29 1.67 11.51
CA HIS A 35 9.78 1.18 10.24
C HIS A 35 9.45 2.19 9.16
N TYR A 36 10.42 2.55 8.34
CA TYR A 36 10.24 3.48 7.23
C TYR A 36 10.94 2.98 5.96
N GLU A 37 10.23 3.06 4.84
CA GLU A 37 10.74 2.73 3.52
C GLU A 37 10.55 3.91 2.57
N ILE A 38 11.53 4.13 1.69
CA ILE A 38 11.47 5.06 0.58
C ILE A 38 12.05 4.40 -0.68
N GLY A 39 11.43 4.64 -1.83
CA GLY A 39 11.86 4.03 -3.08
C GLY A 39 11.02 4.43 -4.27
N THR A 40 10.90 3.50 -5.20
CA THR A 40 10.15 3.67 -6.43
C THR A 40 9.05 2.63 -6.56
N LEU A 41 7.97 3.03 -7.22
CA LEU A 41 6.82 2.21 -7.57
C LEU A 41 6.71 2.16 -9.09
N ALA A 42 6.56 0.97 -9.64
CA ALA A 42 6.32 0.72 -11.06
C ALA A 42 4.98 -0.01 -11.25
N PRO A 43 3.95 0.60 -11.85
CA PRO A 43 2.74 -0.11 -12.23
C PRO A 43 3.07 -1.22 -13.24
N ILE A 44 2.50 -2.43 -13.02
CA ILE A 44 2.64 -3.57 -13.94
C ILE A 44 1.38 -3.72 -14.77
N THR A 45 0.24 -3.62 -14.11
CA THR A 45 -1.08 -3.58 -14.76
C THR A 45 -1.96 -2.60 -14.01
N HIS A 46 -2.67 -1.76 -14.76
CA HIS A 46 -3.66 -0.87 -14.18
C HIS A 46 -4.80 -0.65 -15.16
N ARG A 47 -5.93 -1.23 -14.84
CA ARG A 47 -7.09 -1.28 -15.72
C ARG A 47 -8.35 -0.88 -14.97
N ILE A 48 -9.17 -0.07 -15.61
CA ILE A 48 -10.42 0.40 -15.03
C ILE A 48 -11.53 0.47 -16.09
N GLN A 49 -12.76 0.21 -15.64
CA GLN A 49 -13.98 0.53 -16.38
C GLN A 49 -15.04 1.01 -15.37
N LEU A 50 -15.63 2.15 -15.63
CA LEU A 50 -16.72 2.73 -14.85
C LEU A 50 -17.99 2.78 -15.69
N GLY A 51 -18.99 2.01 -15.27
CA GLY A 51 -20.20 1.73 -16.04
C GLY A 51 -20.00 0.62 -17.07
N GLN A 52 -21.04 -0.17 -17.35
CA GLN A 52 -21.00 -1.25 -18.35
C GLN A 52 -20.73 -0.73 -19.76
N ALA A 53 -21.24 0.45 -20.11
CA ALA A 53 -20.96 1.13 -21.36
C ALA A 53 -19.68 1.97 -21.33
N GLY A 54 -19.02 2.08 -20.15
CA GLY A 54 -17.82 2.87 -19.96
C GLY A 54 -16.62 2.29 -20.72
N THR A 55 -15.65 3.14 -20.99
CA THR A 55 -14.41 2.74 -21.64
C THR A 55 -13.61 1.82 -20.73
N ASP A 56 -13.24 0.65 -21.23
CA ASP A 56 -12.18 -0.16 -20.63
C ASP A 56 -10.84 0.55 -20.88
N PHE A 57 -10.29 1.12 -19.83
CA PHE A 57 -9.16 2.05 -19.87
C PHE A 57 -7.94 1.44 -19.20
N ASN A 58 -6.81 1.46 -19.92
CA ASN A 58 -5.50 1.02 -19.42
C ASN A 58 -4.65 2.24 -19.04
N PHE A 59 -4.48 2.48 -17.75
CA PHE A 59 -3.70 3.62 -17.26
C PHE A 59 -2.24 3.60 -17.70
N ILE A 60 -1.65 2.42 -17.93
CA ILE A 60 -0.25 2.30 -18.36
C ILE A 60 -0.15 2.66 -19.84
N ALA A 61 -0.91 1.99 -20.69
CA ALA A 61 -0.81 2.18 -22.12
C ALA A 61 -1.43 3.49 -22.61
N ASP A 62 -2.53 3.91 -21.98
CA ASP A 62 -3.40 4.98 -22.47
C ASP A 62 -3.37 6.21 -21.56
N GLY A 63 -3.02 6.03 -20.26
CA GLY A 63 -3.06 7.07 -19.24
C GLY A 63 -1.69 7.61 -18.83
N GLY A 64 -0.59 7.17 -19.47
CA GLY A 64 0.77 7.67 -19.20
C GLY A 64 1.36 7.17 -17.88
N GLN A 65 0.86 6.06 -17.30
CA GLN A 65 1.43 5.45 -16.11
C GLN A 65 2.56 4.45 -16.39
N ASP A 66 3.14 4.45 -17.57
CA ASP A 66 4.35 3.74 -17.95
C ASP A 66 5.62 4.38 -17.39
N ASN A 67 5.55 4.83 -16.14
CA ASN A 67 6.58 5.62 -15.46
C ASN A 67 6.86 5.09 -14.05
N LEU A 68 7.93 5.59 -13.43
CA LEU A 68 8.24 5.33 -12.03
C LEU A 68 7.66 6.43 -11.14
N PHE A 69 6.98 6.02 -10.08
CA PHE A 69 6.42 6.92 -9.08
C PHE A 69 7.19 6.80 -7.76
N GLN A 70 7.11 7.81 -6.93
CA GLN A 70 7.68 7.78 -5.60
C GLN A 70 6.89 6.79 -4.73
N PHE A 71 7.63 5.99 -3.96
CA PHE A 71 7.10 5.08 -2.96
C PHE A 71 7.57 5.48 -1.57
N GLN A 72 6.64 5.52 -0.63
CA GLN A 72 6.91 5.72 0.80
C GLN A 72 5.99 4.81 1.61
N ARG A 73 6.53 4.22 2.68
CA ARG A 73 5.80 3.38 3.60
C ARG A 73 6.29 3.63 5.01
N PHE A 74 5.38 3.87 5.91
CA PHE A 74 5.64 4.02 7.32
C PHE A 74 4.85 2.99 8.11
N GLU A 75 5.52 2.25 8.99
CA GLU A 75 4.89 1.33 9.93
C GLU A 75 5.35 1.62 11.35
N MET A 76 4.45 1.41 12.28
CA MET A 76 4.71 1.50 13.71
C MET A 76 4.26 0.19 14.35
N TRP A 77 5.20 -0.57 14.87
CA TRP A 77 4.93 -1.85 15.51
C TRP A 77 5.12 -1.74 17.02
N PHE A 78 4.15 -2.24 17.76
CA PHE A 78 4.18 -2.40 19.21
C PHE A 78 4.27 -3.89 19.51
N GLN A 79 5.29 -4.30 20.24
CA GLN A 79 5.47 -5.69 20.62
C GLN A 79 5.28 -5.85 22.14
N LYS A 80 4.51 -6.86 22.54
CA LYS A 80 4.24 -7.18 23.94
C LYS A 80 4.75 -8.59 24.27
N ASN A 81 5.53 -8.70 25.38
CA ASN A 81 6.07 -9.98 25.85
C ASN A 81 6.82 -10.76 24.75
N GLY A 82 7.40 -10.07 23.79
CA GLY A 82 8.17 -10.63 22.69
C GLY A 82 7.41 -11.47 21.66
N ARG A 83 6.09 -11.67 21.80
CA ARG A 83 5.33 -12.55 20.89
C ARG A 83 4.09 -11.93 20.25
N HIS A 84 3.53 -10.92 20.85
CA HIS A 84 2.32 -10.26 20.35
C HIS A 84 2.69 -8.94 19.72
N HIS A 85 2.32 -8.73 18.47
CA HIS A 85 2.61 -7.53 17.72
C HIS A 85 1.32 -6.84 17.29
N LEU A 86 1.26 -5.54 17.49
CA LEU A 86 0.23 -4.67 16.95
C LEU A 86 0.88 -3.63 16.06
N GLY A 87 0.57 -3.65 14.78
CA GLY A 87 1.16 -2.78 13.76
C GLY A 87 0.16 -1.80 13.18
N PHE A 88 0.63 -0.61 12.84
CA PHE A 88 -0.12 0.40 12.09
C PHE A 88 0.70 0.82 10.88
N LEU A 89 0.07 0.77 9.70
CA LEU A 89 0.66 1.14 8.43
C LEU A 89 0.00 2.42 7.88
N LEU A 90 0.84 3.31 7.39
CA LEU A 90 0.49 4.42 6.52
C LEU A 90 1.35 4.36 5.25
N GLN A 91 0.72 4.21 4.09
CA GLN A 91 1.38 4.20 2.80
C GLN A 91 0.58 5.04 1.82
N PRO A 92 1.02 6.28 1.54
CA PRO A 92 0.40 7.10 0.50
C PRO A 92 0.59 6.49 -0.88
N CYS A 93 -0.44 6.54 -1.70
CA CYS A 93 -0.39 6.16 -3.11
C CYS A 93 -1.23 7.15 -3.92
N ASP A 94 -0.59 8.04 -4.66
CA ASP A 94 -1.26 9.05 -5.52
C ASP A 94 -0.53 9.11 -6.87
N LEU A 95 -1.07 8.37 -7.83
CA LEU A 95 -0.53 8.28 -9.18
C LEU A 95 -1.25 9.31 -10.06
N ARG A 96 -0.49 10.32 -10.52
CA ARG A 96 -1.01 11.38 -11.39
C ARG A 96 -0.23 11.42 -12.68
N THR A 97 -0.96 11.49 -13.79
CA THR A 97 -0.40 11.61 -15.12
C THR A 97 -1.20 12.58 -15.95
N THR A 98 -0.59 13.11 -16.98
CA THR A 98 -1.23 14.02 -17.92
C THR A 98 -0.92 13.54 -19.33
N THR A 99 -1.97 13.29 -20.12
CA THR A 99 -1.84 12.89 -21.54
C THR A 99 -3.09 13.31 -22.31
N GLU A 100 -3.10 13.14 -23.61
CA GLU A 100 -4.27 13.38 -24.44
C GLU A 100 -5.11 12.10 -24.55
N ALA A 101 -6.44 12.25 -24.62
CA ALA A 101 -7.35 11.16 -24.87
C ALA A 101 -7.09 10.57 -26.28
N TYR A 102 -6.54 9.36 -26.37
CA TYR A 102 -6.19 8.72 -27.65
C TYR A 102 -7.41 8.36 -28.53
N LYS A 103 -8.57 8.28 -27.90
CA LYS A 103 -9.90 8.07 -28.51
C LYS A 103 -10.96 8.79 -27.67
N GLU A 104 -12.22 8.73 -28.05
CA GLU A 104 -13.31 9.09 -27.15
C GLU A 104 -13.30 8.18 -25.93
N LEU A 105 -13.33 8.79 -24.72
CA LEU A 105 -13.31 8.09 -23.44
C LEU A 105 -14.61 8.37 -22.71
N GLN A 106 -15.29 7.33 -22.29
CA GLN A 106 -16.50 7.43 -21.47
C GLN A 106 -16.24 6.82 -20.08
N PHE A 107 -16.48 7.61 -19.04
CA PHE A 107 -16.45 7.18 -17.64
C PHE A 107 -17.78 7.50 -17.00
N ASP A 108 -18.57 6.49 -16.63
CA ASP A 108 -19.99 6.61 -16.29
C ASP A 108 -20.77 7.40 -17.38
N SER A 109 -21.29 8.56 -17.00
CA SER A 109 -22.06 9.45 -17.91
C SER A 109 -21.23 10.57 -18.56
N VAL A 110 -19.95 10.69 -18.23
CA VAL A 110 -19.07 11.75 -18.74
C VAL A 110 -18.29 11.24 -19.94
N VAL A 111 -18.34 11.99 -21.04
CA VAL A 111 -17.64 11.65 -22.30
C VAL A 111 -16.58 12.72 -22.58
N PHE A 112 -15.34 12.28 -22.77
CA PHE A 112 -14.23 13.10 -23.19
C PHE A 112 -13.93 12.81 -24.67
N ALA A 113 -13.95 13.84 -25.49
CA ALA A 113 -13.66 13.69 -26.90
C ALA A 113 -12.21 13.26 -27.14
N LYS A 114 -11.95 12.61 -28.27
CA LYS A 114 -10.59 12.31 -28.70
C LYS A 114 -9.75 13.59 -28.73
N ASP A 115 -8.45 13.46 -28.43
CA ASP A 115 -7.45 14.53 -28.38
C ASP A 115 -7.69 15.60 -27.30
N THR A 116 -8.62 15.33 -26.36
CA THR A 116 -8.79 16.17 -25.17
C THR A 116 -7.59 16.03 -24.24
N PRO A 117 -6.89 17.13 -23.87
CA PRO A 117 -5.85 17.09 -22.86
C PRO A 117 -6.45 16.78 -21.46
N MET A 118 -5.96 15.73 -20.81
CA MET A 118 -6.54 15.20 -19.58
C MET A 118 -5.51 15.03 -18.48
N GLU A 119 -5.95 15.18 -17.24
CA GLU A 119 -5.28 14.69 -16.05
C GLU A 119 -6.00 13.41 -15.58
N PHE A 120 -5.21 12.38 -15.33
CA PHE A 120 -5.64 11.13 -14.74
C PHE A 120 -5.05 11.00 -13.34
N ARG A 121 -5.88 10.73 -12.35
CA ARG A 121 -5.44 10.52 -10.99
C ARG A 121 -6.00 9.23 -10.43
N TYR A 122 -5.12 8.43 -9.85
CA TYR A 122 -5.47 7.29 -9.02
C TYR A 122 -4.85 7.46 -7.64
N GLY A 123 -5.66 7.75 -6.64
CA GLY A 123 -5.28 7.83 -5.24
C GLY A 123 -5.76 6.60 -4.48
N PHE A 124 -4.87 5.95 -3.74
CA PHE A 124 -5.21 4.80 -2.91
C PHE A 124 -4.29 4.76 -1.68
N ASP A 125 -4.62 5.56 -0.69
CA ASP A 125 -3.86 5.54 0.56
C ASP A 125 -4.16 4.27 1.35
N TYR A 126 -3.10 3.60 1.80
CA TYR A 126 -3.21 2.40 2.63
C TYR A 126 -3.12 2.77 4.11
N TYR A 127 -4.20 2.52 4.82
CA TYR A 127 -4.27 2.57 6.28
C TYR A 127 -4.57 1.17 6.77
N ARG A 128 -3.67 0.57 7.55
CA ARG A 128 -3.83 -0.82 8.00
C ARG A 128 -3.49 -0.93 9.47
N ALA A 129 -4.34 -1.61 10.24
CA ALA A 129 -4.03 -2.12 11.55
C ALA A 129 -3.83 -3.64 11.46
N THR A 130 -2.74 -4.15 12.03
CA THR A 130 -2.36 -5.57 11.95
C THR A 130 -2.06 -6.10 13.34
N TYR A 131 -2.65 -7.24 13.69
CA TYR A 131 -2.25 -8.03 14.83
C TYR A 131 -1.54 -9.29 14.36
N MET A 132 -0.36 -9.59 14.93
CA MET A 132 0.40 -10.80 14.64
C MET A 132 0.85 -11.49 15.94
N TYR A 133 0.99 -12.79 15.85
CA TYR A 133 1.52 -13.63 16.90
C TYR A 133 2.69 -14.46 16.38
N ASP A 134 3.82 -14.43 17.11
CA ASP A 134 5.00 -15.25 16.80
C ASP A 134 4.73 -16.70 17.19
N TRP A 135 4.32 -17.47 16.19
CA TRP A 135 4.11 -18.91 16.33
C TRP A 135 5.42 -19.63 16.59
N ARG A 136 6.49 -19.22 15.87
CA ARG A 136 7.85 -19.71 16.08
C ARG A 136 8.78 -18.54 16.34
N GLN A 137 9.46 -18.59 17.47
CA GLN A 137 10.44 -17.59 17.86
C GLN A 137 11.69 -18.31 18.35
N GLY A 138 12.75 -18.19 17.56
CA GLY A 138 14.08 -18.76 17.85
C GLY A 138 15.15 -17.68 17.77
N THR A 139 16.38 -18.05 18.08
CA THR A 139 17.54 -17.13 17.97
C THR A 139 17.91 -16.79 16.54
N LYS A 140 17.50 -17.62 15.57
CA LYS A 140 17.85 -17.46 14.15
C LYS A 140 16.64 -17.23 13.25
N GLU A 141 15.43 -17.37 13.78
CA GLU A 141 14.24 -17.27 12.96
C GLU A 141 13.02 -16.88 13.79
N THR A 142 12.16 -16.06 13.20
CA THR A 142 10.84 -15.74 13.71
C THR A 142 9.83 -15.97 12.60
N LEU A 143 8.72 -16.65 12.91
CA LEU A 143 7.58 -16.82 12.02
C LEU A 143 6.32 -16.36 12.74
N SER A 144 5.59 -15.44 12.12
CA SER A 144 4.42 -14.79 12.68
C SER A 144 3.21 -14.96 11.75
N PHE A 145 2.05 -15.15 12.34
CA PHE A 145 0.77 -15.19 11.66
C PHE A 145 -0.23 -14.28 12.35
N GLY A 146 -1.15 -13.74 11.58
CA GLY A 146 -2.12 -12.82 12.13
C GLY A 146 -3.21 -12.40 11.18
N MET A 147 -3.87 -11.33 11.55
CA MET A 147 -4.96 -10.71 10.81
C MET A 147 -4.72 -9.21 10.72
N ALA A 148 -5.24 -8.59 9.66
CA ALA A 148 -5.22 -7.17 9.53
C ALA A 148 -6.59 -6.63 9.08
N MET A 149 -6.82 -5.36 9.38
CA MET A 149 -7.91 -4.57 8.85
C MET A 149 -7.33 -3.40 8.08
N GLN A 150 -7.58 -3.36 6.78
CA GLN A 150 -7.17 -2.26 5.92
C GLN A 150 -8.37 -1.39 5.59
N ILE A 151 -8.21 -0.08 5.67
CA ILE A 151 -9.19 0.86 5.12
C ILE A 151 -8.81 1.11 3.67
N ARG A 152 -9.70 0.72 2.76
CA ARG A 152 -9.62 1.11 1.35
C ARG A 152 -10.13 2.55 1.23
N ASN A 153 -9.29 3.43 0.70
CA ASN A 153 -9.64 4.83 0.44
C ASN A 153 -9.20 5.16 -0.98
N ALA A 154 -10.01 4.70 -1.95
CA ALA A 154 -9.72 4.87 -3.36
C ALA A 154 -10.35 6.15 -3.91
N THR A 155 -9.61 6.89 -4.71
CA THR A 155 -10.10 8.04 -5.48
C THR A 155 -9.62 7.90 -6.92
N LEU A 156 -10.57 7.89 -7.85
CA LEU A 156 -10.35 7.92 -9.28
C LEU A 156 -10.83 9.26 -9.77
N ASP A 157 -9.99 10.00 -10.47
CA ASP A 157 -10.36 11.32 -11.02
C ASP A 157 -9.87 11.43 -12.46
N PHE A 158 -10.80 11.70 -13.33
CA PHE A 158 -10.61 11.95 -14.77
C PHE A 158 -11.04 13.35 -15.06
N ARG A 159 -10.13 14.21 -15.48
CA ARG A 159 -10.41 15.62 -15.66
C ARG A 159 -9.78 16.17 -16.94
N SER A 160 -10.56 16.94 -17.72
CA SER A 160 -9.99 17.76 -18.80
C SER A 160 -9.14 18.89 -18.21
N LEU A 161 -8.02 19.22 -18.82
CA LEU A 161 -7.11 20.27 -18.32
C LEU A 161 -7.74 21.66 -18.32
N ASN A 162 -8.74 21.91 -19.18
CA ASN A 162 -9.53 23.17 -19.16
C ASN A 162 -10.56 23.23 -18.02
N GLY A 163 -10.75 22.09 -17.29
CA GLY A 163 -11.66 22.01 -16.15
C GLY A 163 -13.15 21.91 -16.48
N GLU A 164 -13.52 21.81 -17.76
CA GLU A 164 -14.94 21.76 -18.18
C GLU A 164 -15.58 20.41 -17.91
N LEU A 165 -14.80 19.30 -18.01
CA LEU A 165 -15.28 17.94 -17.81
C LEU A 165 -14.50 17.27 -16.67
N GLN A 166 -15.24 16.62 -15.78
CA GLN A 166 -14.67 15.82 -14.69
C GLN A 166 -15.58 14.63 -14.35
N ASN A 167 -14.97 13.48 -14.13
CA ASN A 167 -15.59 12.33 -13.48
C ASN A 167 -14.76 11.92 -12.28
N THR A 168 -15.35 11.85 -11.10
CA THR A 168 -14.69 11.41 -9.88
C THR A 168 -15.46 10.24 -9.28
N ASN A 169 -14.76 9.14 -9.01
CA ASN A 169 -15.29 8.01 -8.27
C ASN A 169 -14.49 7.86 -6.96
N ARG A 170 -15.18 7.70 -5.84
CA ARG A 170 -14.59 7.50 -4.52
C ARG A 170 -15.20 6.27 -3.89
N ASP A 171 -14.34 5.46 -3.31
CA ASP A 171 -14.75 4.24 -2.64
C ASP A 171 -13.95 4.06 -1.35
N ILE A 172 -14.64 3.94 -0.24
CA ILE A 172 -14.06 3.73 1.08
C ILE A 172 -14.70 2.52 1.75
N GLY A 173 -13.90 1.65 2.31
CA GLY A 173 -14.42 0.50 3.03
C GLY A 173 -13.35 -0.30 3.76
N PRO A 174 -13.74 -1.05 4.80
CA PRO A 174 -12.85 -1.95 5.51
C PRO A 174 -12.62 -3.23 4.69
N VAL A 175 -11.38 -3.71 4.69
CA VAL A 175 -10.97 -4.96 4.04
C VAL A 175 -10.23 -5.81 5.06
N PRO A 176 -10.81 -6.94 5.52
CA PRO A 176 -10.10 -7.87 6.39
C PRO A 176 -9.08 -8.67 5.60
N LEU A 177 -7.89 -8.89 6.19
CA LEU A 177 -6.76 -9.59 5.58
C LEU A 177 -6.25 -10.67 6.54
N LEU A 178 -5.71 -11.74 5.98
CA LEU A 178 -4.80 -12.63 6.69
C LEU A 178 -3.37 -12.14 6.49
N ALA A 179 -2.53 -12.28 7.51
CA ALA A 179 -1.16 -11.82 7.48
C ALA A 179 -0.18 -12.90 7.93
N ALA A 180 1.01 -12.91 7.31
CA ALA A 180 2.12 -13.77 7.67
C ALA A 180 3.43 -13.01 7.49
N ALA A 181 4.42 -13.27 8.36
CA ALA A 181 5.76 -12.70 8.23
C ALA A 181 6.81 -13.68 8.75
N GLY A 182 8.03 -13.50 8.28
CA GLY A 182 9.18 -14.23 8.78
C GLY A 182 10.45 -13.40 8.69
N LYS A 183 11.33 -13.55 9.69
CA LYS A 183 12.68 -12.97 9.72
C LYS A 183 13.67 -14.08 10.04
N PHE A 184 14.78 -14.12 9.31
CA PHE A 184 15.80 -15.17 9.40
C PHE A 184 17.17 -14.54 9.52
N GLU A 185 17.79 -14.75 10.67
CA GLU A 185 19.12 -14.26 10.99
C GLU A 185 20.20 -15.07 10.26
N ARG A 186 21.22 -14.37 9.83
CA ARG A 186 22.40 -14.92 9.17
C ARG A 186 23.68 -14.52 9.91
N GLU A 187 24.78 -15.06 9.47
CA GLU A 187 26.11 -14.65 9.94
C GLU A 187 26.45 -13.23 9.47
N ASN A 188 27.41 -12.59 10.12
CA ASN A 188 27.90 -11.25 9.76
C ASN A 188 26.84 -10.14 9.82
N ASN A 189 25.96 -10.17 10.81
CA ASN A 189 24.90 -9.17 11.03
C ASN A 189 23.93 -9.04 9.85
N GLN A 190 23.80 -10.06 9.03
CA GLN A 190 22.86 -10.10 7.92
C GLN A 190 21.57 -10.78 8.33
N TRP A 191 20.49 -10.38 7.70
CA TRP A 191 19.19 -11.04 7.82
C TRP A 191 18.43 -10.97 6.51
N TRP A 192 17.45 -11.83 6.35
CA TRP A 192 16.42 -11.70 5.32
C TRP A 192 15.06 -11.98 5.92
N GLY A 193 14.01 -11.49 5.27
CA GLY A 193 12.65 -11.68 5.73
C GLY A 193 11.64 -11.55 4.61
N PHE A 194 10.43 -11.94 4.93
CA PHE A 194 9.27 -11.74 4.08
C PHE A 194 8.09 -11.26 4.93
N ASP A 195 7.17 -10.57 4.30
CA ASP A 195 5.84 -10.31 4.83
C ASP A 195 4.80 -10.45 3.71
N ALA A 196 3.61 -10.87 4.08
CA ALA A 196 2.48 -10.97 3.19
C ALA A 196 1.18 -10.67 3.95
N ALA A 197 0.29 -9.92 3.32
CA ALA A 197 -1.08 -9.72 3.78
C ALA A 197 -2.03 -9.77 2.59
N GLY A 198 -3.11 -10.53 2.69
CA GLY A 198 -4.01 -10.68 1.55
C GLY A 198 -5.41 -11.14 1.92
N SER A 199 -6.32 -10.90 0.99
CA SER A 199 -7.71 -11.31 1.07
C SER A 199 -8.28 -11.51 -0.32
N PHE A 200 -9.19 -12.46 -0.41
CA PHE A 200 -10.05 -12.66 -1.58
C PHE A 200 -11.46 -12.97 -1.07
N ALA A 201 -12.40 -12.14 -1.43
CA ALA A 201 -13.79 -12.35 -1.05
C ALA A 201 -14.78 -11.65 -1.96
N PRO A 202 -15.93 -12.26 -2.26
CA PRO A 202 -17.09 -11.55 -2.78
C PRO A 202 -17.65 -10.64 -1.67
N ILE A 203 -17.90 -9.37 -1.98
CA ILE A 203 -18.37 -8.35 -1.01
C ILE A 203 -19.69 -8.74 -0.34
N LYS A 204 -20.58 -9.41 -1.07
CA LYS A 204 -21.85 -9.90 -0.52
C LYS A 204 -21.72 -10.78 0.74
N TYR A 205 -20.62 -11.55 0.85
CA TYR A 205 -20.37 -12.37 2.03
C TYR A 205 -19.84 -11.59 3.22
N ILE A 206 -19.18 -10.47 2.95
CA ILE A 206 -18.60 -9.61 3.98
C ILE A 206 -19.65 -8.63 4.53
N ASN A 207 -20.41 -8.00 3.65
CA ASN A 207 -21.32 -6.90 4.00
C ASN A 207 -22.80 -7.31 4.08
N GLY A 208 -23.13 -8.58 3.75
CA GLY A 208 -24.53 -9.01 3.62
C GLY A 208 -25.30 -8.27 2.50
N SER A 209 -24.59 -7.66 1.56
CA SER A 209 -25.17 -6.91 0.45
C SER A 209 -25.54 -7.82 -0.72
N ASN A 210 -26.49 -7.41 -1.54
CA ASN A 210 -26.88 -8.08 -2.79
C ASN A 210 -25.97 -7.70 -3.97
N THR A 211 -24.76 -7.24 -3.73
CA THR A 211 -23.82 -6.85 -4.79
C THR A 211 -23.08 -8.07 -5.33
N ASP A 212 -22.80 -8.09 -6.63
CA ASP A 212 -22.01 -9.13 -7.28
C ASP A 212 -20.53 -8.79 -7.35
N ILE A 213 -20.07 -7.80 -6.56
CA ILE A 213 -18.68 -7.35 -6.57
C ILE A 213 -17.78 -8.41 -5.93
N VAL A 214 -16.75 -8.80 -6.66
CA VAL A 214 -15.65 -9.65 -6.18
C VAL A 214 -14.40 -8.79 -6.08
N GLY A 215 -13.69 -8.90 -4.96
CA GLY A 215 -12.45 -8.15 -4.72
C GLY A 215 -11.34 -9.04 -4.21
N ALA A 216 -10.11 -8.63 -4.49
CA ALA A 216 -8.91 -9.26 -3.95
C ALA A 216 -7.86 -8.20 -3.64
N ILE A 217 -7.00 -8.50 -2.66
CA ILE A 217 -5.81 -7.71 -2.38
C ILE A 217 -4.69 -8.63 -1.94
N LEU A 218 -3.48 -8.36 -2.41
CA LEU A 218 -2.25 -9.00 -1.97
C LEU A 218 -1.16 -7.92 -1.84
N ASP A 219 -0.54 -7.86 -0.68
CA ASP A 219 0.65 -7.10 -0.37
C ASP A 219 1.70 -8.10 0.11
N ALA A 220 2.76 -8.33 -0.65
CA ALA A 220 3.78 -9.32 -0.33
C ALA A 220 5.18 -8.78 -0.63
N SER A 221 6.13 -9.01 0.27
CA SER A 221 7.50 -8.54 0.10
C SER A 221 8.55 -9.56 0.50
N ILE A 222 9.73 -9.36 -0.05
CA ILE A 222 10.97 -9.98 0.40
C ILE A 222 12.01 -8.89 0.64
N ARG A 223 12.69 -8.95 1.79
CA ARG A 223 13.67 -7.95 2.18
C ARG A 223 14.95 -8.62 2.70
N GLY A 224 16.05 -7.94 2.47
CA GLY A 224 17.36 -8.33 3.01
C GLY A 224 18.05 -7.13 3.63
N GLY A 225 18.67 -7.31 4.78
CA GLY A 225 19.22 -6.20 5.53
C GLY A 225 20.45 -6.57 6.38
N LEU A 226 20.91 -5.55 7.06
CA LEU A 226 22.05 -5.57 7.96
C LEU A 226 21.63 -4.97 9.31
N HIS A 227 22.01 -5.62 10.38
CA HIS A 227 21.96 -5.04 11.71
C HIS A 227 23.02 -3.96 11.85
N LEU A 228 22.60 -2.76 12.16
CA LEU A 228 23.45 -1.63 12.46
C LEU A 228 23.71 -1.55 13.97
N GLN A 229 24.54 -0.61 14.38
CA GLN A 229 24.73 -0.33 15.80
C GLN A 229 23.46 0.29 16.41
N GLN A 230 23.29 0.14 17.73
CA GLN A 230 22.22 0.79 18.51
C GLN A 230 20.79 0.30 18.20
N GLY A 231 20.62 -0.97 17.78
CA GLY A 231 19.28 -1.54 17.59
C GLY A 231 18.54 -1.00 16.38
N ALA A 232 19.26 -0.63 15.32
CA ALA A 232 18.69 -0.26 14.04
C ALA A 232 19.06 -1.27 12.95
N ASP A 233 18.16 -1.52 12.02
CA ASP A 233 18.38 -2.31 10.82
C ASP A 233 18.27 -1.43 9.58
N ALA A 234 19.15 -1.62 8.61
CA ALA A 234 18.99 -1.08 7.27
C ALA A 234 18.71 -2.22 6.29
N PHE A 235 17.82 -2.02 5.33
CA PHE A 235 17.42 -3.07 4.39
C PHE A 235 17.07 -2.55 3.01
N VAL A 236 17.06 -3.47 2.04
CA VAL A 236 16.46 -3.32 0.72
C VAL A 236 15.22 -4.20 0.66
N ASN A 237 14.15 -3.71 0.07
CA ASN A 237 12.88 -4.41 -0.03
C ASN A 237 12.36 -4.42 -1.47
N LEU A 238 11.99 -5.60 -1.95
CA LEU A 238 11.21 -5.80 -3.15
C LEU A 238 9.81 -6.21 -2.73
N ARG A 239 8.80 -5.43 -3.14
CA ARG A 239 7.40 -5.64 -2.75
C ARG A 239 6.50 -5.66 -3.96
N TYR A 240 5.57 -6.58 -3.97
CA TYR A 240 4.41 -6.60 -4.85
C TYR A 240 3.19 -6.14 -4.09
N ILE A 241 2.44 -5.22 -4.66
CA ILE A 241 1.11 -4.84 -4.16
C ILE A 241 0.15 -4.92 -5.35
N GLY A 242 -0.88 -5.70 -5.17
CA GLY A 242 -1.90 -5.86 -6.19
C GLY A 242 -3.27 -6.04 -5.59
N GLY A 243 -4.27 -5.62 -6.33
CA GLY A 243 -5.65 -5.80 -5.92
C GLY A 243 -6.61 -4.98 -6.74
N GLY A 244 -7.86 -5.22 -6.45
CA GLY A 244 -8.94 -4.55 -7.13
C GLY A 244 -10.28 -5.16 -6.81
N ALA A 245 -11.28 -4.70 -7.55
CA ALA A 245 -12.63 -5.23 -7.49
C ALA A 245 -13.29 -5.16 -8.86
N GLU A 246 -14.19 -6.09 -9.12
CA GLU A 246 -15.02 -6.13 -10.32
C GLU A 246 -16.42 -6.59 -9.96
N GLY A 247 -17.42 -5.97 -10.56
CA GLY A 247 -18.82 -6.35 -10.40
C GLY A 247 -19.78 -5.17 -10.43
N THR A 248 -21.02 -5.41 -10.01
CA THR A 248 -22.08 -4.42 -10.04
C THR A 248 -22.63 -4.17 -8.63
N ASP A 249 -22.69 -2.92 -8.23
CA ASP A 249 -23.46 -2.49 -7.07
C ASP A 249 -24.94 -2.30 -7.45
N ASN A 250 -25.81 -2.99 -6.75
CA ASN A 250 -27.26 -2.93 -7.00
C ASN A 250 -27.93 -1.67 -6.39
N THR A 251 -27.16 -0.84 -5.68
CA THR A 251 -27.59 0.42 -5.11
C THR A 251 -26.71 1.59 -5.54
N PRO A 252 -26.52 1.79 -6.87
CA PRO A 252 -25.59 2.78 -7.36
C PRO A 252 -26.07 4.20 -7.08
N ASP A 253 -25.13 5.14 -7.08
CA ASP A 253 -25.44 6.56 -7.08
C ASP A 253 -26.30 6.95 -8.29
N ARG A 254 -27.06 8.05 -8.15
CA ARG A 254 -27.95 8.53 -9.21
C ARG A 254 -27.20 8.71 -10.53
N GLY A 255 -27.71 8.09 -11.60
CA GLY A 255 -27.15 8.20 -12.95
C GLY A 255 -25.99 7.25 -13.25
N LYS A 256 -25.69 6.34 -12.35
CA LYS A 256 -24.70 5.27 -12.56
C LYS A 256 -25.41 3.92 -12.67
N ASP A 257 -24.81 2.97 -13.38
CA ASP A 257 -25.32 1.59 -13.49
C ASP A 257 -24.71 0.65 -12.43
N GLY A 258 -23.78 1.16 -11.62
CA GLY A 258 -23.14 0.44 -10.53
C GLY A 258 -22.02 -0.49 -10.93
N TYR A 259 -21.73 -0.66 -12.23
CA TYR A 259 -20.63 -1.50 -12.67
C TYR A 259 -19.28 -0.81 -12.45
N VAL A 260 -18.35 -1.56 -11.88
CA VAL A 260 -16.94 -1.17 -11.71
C VAL A 260 -16.03 -2.34 -12.02
N LEU A 261 -14.99 -2.08 -12.79
CA LEU A 261 -13.80 -2.89 -12.89
C LEU A 261 -12.63 -1.98 -12.51
N ASN A 262 -11.84 -2.37 -11.51
CA ASN A 262 -10.67 -1.59 -11.08
C ASN A 262 -9.62 -2.56 -10.53
N TRP A 263 -8.55 -2.77 -11.29
CA TRP A 263 -7.43 -3.63 -10.93
C TRP A 263 -6.11 -2.89 -11.10
N LEU A 264 -5.37 -2.73 -9.99
CA LEU A 264 -4.02 -2.17 -9.99
C LEU A 264 -3.06 -3.20 -9.42
N ASN A 265 -1.96 -3.45 -10.14
CA ASN A 265 -0.84 -4.23 -9.65
C ASN A 265 0.45 -3.45 -9.91
N PHE A 266 1.30 -3.37 -8.90
CA PHE A 266 2.59 -2.70 -9.00
C PHE A 266 3.66 -3.40 -8.17
N VAL A 267 4.90 -3.15 -8.53
CA VAL A 267 6.08 -3.53 -7.75
C VAL A 267 6.76 -2.29 -7.21
N THR A 268 7.40 -2.44 -6.06
CA THR A 268 8.25 -1.40 -5.49
C THR A 268 9.62 -1.94 -5.18
N LEU A 269 10.62 -1.10 -5.39
CA LEU A 269 11.97 -1.30 -4.89
C LEU A 269 12.29 -0.15 -3.95
N SER A 270 12.59 -0.48 -2.71
CA SER A 270 12.82 0.50 -1.64
C SER A 270 14.04 0.18 -0.80
N VAL A 271 14.56 1.19 -0.13
CA VAL A 271 15.46 1.07 0.99
C VAL A 271 14.74 1.52 2.25
N GLY A 272 15.08 0.95 3.39
CA GLY A 272 14.40 1.29 4.62
C GLY A 272 15.25 1.10 5.86
N PHE A 273 14.68 1.57 6.96
CA PHE A 273 15.21 1.43 8.30
C PHE A 273 14.12 0.91 9.23
N GLU A 274 14.51 0.00 10.12
CA GLU A 274 13.70 -0.52 11.22
C GLU A 274 14.46 -0.31 12.52
N PHE A 275 13.80 0.17 13.56
CA PHE A 275 14.39 0.34 14.89
C PHE A 275 13.84 -0.75 15.82
N GLN A 276 14.76 -1.35 16.60
CA GLN A 276 14.45 -2.45 17.55
C GLN A 276 14.41 -1.97 18.98
#